data_2ce87428ebf1e71aa6b9c3d693655e0c
#
_entry.id   2ce87428ebf1e71aa6b9c3d693655e0c
#
_cell.length_a   1.000
_cell.length_b   1.000
_cell.length_c   1.000
_cell.angle_alpha   90.00
_cell.angle_beta   90.00
_cell.angle_gamma   90.00
#
_symmetry.space_group_name_H-M   'P 1'
#
loop_
_entity.id
_entity.type
_entity.pdbx_description
1 polymer ?
#
loop_
_entity_poly.entity_id
_entity_poly.type
_entity_poly.pdbx_seq_one_letter_code
_entity_poly.pdbx_strand_id
1 'polypeptide(L)'
;MLKRSPLRGFVRPAAALLTVVLGTGLLAACGDDDSTKASDTARAGADSAAFPRTLKTVMGDVRIPAQPKKVVVLDTGELDDVTLLGVDPVGAVAPHFKTEGGFPTYLEGELGNTTDVGPLLEPNLEKIASLQPDLILSSKVRHEKVYDKLSAIAPTVFTETTGGVWKENLKVHAEALGLEDEAAAELKEYETRAEALGAAIEKKDGVMPTVSVVRFVAGPTRLYASNSYSGVVLDDVGFQRPKSQISDDPAVTMKDVSPEEIDQADADLIFVTTADTPDKTQQKQVTSNPVWKDLPAVKDGKVFEVPDETWMSGIGVQAAEEMLADIAKAAGVALPQQ
;
A
#
# COMPACT_ATOMS: atom_id res chain seq x y z
N MET A 1 25.04 29.04 12.81
CA MET A 1 24.08 30.03 13.36
C MET A 1 23.23 30.55 12.21
N LEU A 2 22.09 29.96 11.97
CA LEU A 2 21.07 30.50 11.06
C LEU A 2 19.71 30.38 11.77
N LYS A 3 19.05 31.52 11.89
CA LYS A 3 17.81 31.70 12.65
C LYS A 3 16.61 31.05 11.95
N ARG A 4 15.86 30.27 12.69
CA ARG A 4 14.53 29.79 12.31
C ARG A 4 13.49 30.89 12.54
N SER A 5 12.67 31.18 11.53
CA SER A 5 11.49 32.05 11.63
C SER A 5 10.25 31.21 11.96
N PRO A 6 9.31 31.73 12.78
CA PRO A 6 8.14 30.95 13.17
C PRO A 6 6.99 31.08 12.15
N LEU A 7 6.30 29.96 11.95
CA LEU A 7 5.05 29.85 11.19
C LEU A 7 3.92 30.66 11.83
N ARG A 8 3.25 31.47 11.04
CA ARG A 8 2.06 32.22 11.39
C ARG A 8 0.82 31.31 11.34
N GLY A 9 0.17 31.15 12.49
CA GLY A 9 -1.15 30.53 12.58
C GLY A 9 -2.23 31.36 11.89
N PHE A 10 -3.04 30.71 11.05
CA PHE A 10 -4.25 31.31 10.49
C PHE A 10 -5.43 30.98 11.40
N VAL A 11 -5.97 32.04 12.01
CA VAL A 11 -7.22 32.02 12.79
C VAL A 11 -8.36 32.30 11.82
N ARG A 12 -9.33 31.36 11.72
CA ARG A 12 -10.60 31.57 11.01
C ARG A 12 -11.63 32.15 11.99
N PRO A 13 -12.41 33.22 11.64
CA PRO A 13 -13.51 33.67 12.46
C PRO A 13 -14.79 32.89 12.14
N ALA A 14 -15.45 32.43 13.21
CA ALA A 14 -16.81 31.90 13.17
C ALA A 14 -17.81 33.09 13.05
N ALA A 15 -18.69 33.02 12.05
CA ALA A 15 -19.86 33.89 11.96
C ALA A 15 -21.11 33.11 12.32
N ALA A 16 -21.69 33.40 13.47
CA ALA A 16 -23.00 32.93 13.88
C ALA A 16 -24.09 33.81 13.25
N LEU A 17 -25.06 33.20 12.60
CA LEU A 17 -26.32 33.85 12.23
C LEU A 17 -27.48 33.05 12.80
N LEU A 18 -28.10 33.64 13.85
CA LEU A 18 -29.38 33.24 14.44
C LEU A 18 -30.50 33.79 13.57
N THR A 19 -31.43 32.92 13.12
CA THR A 19 -32.76 33.35 12.68
C THR A 19 -33.82 32.45 13.34
N VAL A 20 -34.54 33.07 14.27
CA VAL A 20 -35.76 32.54 14.90
C VAL A 20 -36.94 32.89 14.02
N VAL A 21 -37.77 31.89 13.67
CA VAL A 21 -39.12 32.13 13.19
C VAL A 21 -40.07 31.21 13.97
N LEU A 22 -40.88 31.81 14.84
CA LEU A 22 -42.06 31.25 15.45
C LEU A 22 -43.21 31.25 14.43
N GLY A 23 -43.93 30.15 14.34
CA GLY A 23 -45.20 30.05 13.61
C GLY A 23 -46.06 28.94 14.15
N THR A 24 -46.96 29.30 15.03
CA THR A 24 -48.04 28.51 15.62
C THR A 24 -49.16 28.24 14.61
N GLY A 25 -49.74 27.03 14.61
CA GLY A 25 -50.94 26.71 13.89
C GLY A 25 -51.46 25.30 14.17
N LEU A 26 -52.29 25.17 15.20
CA LEU A 26 -53.19 23.99 15.40
C LEU A 26 -54.31 24.04 14.36
N LEU A 27 -54.70 22.87 13.86
CA LEU A 27 -56.10 22.45 13.70
C LEU A 27 -56.20 20.98 13.34
N ALA A 28 -57.02 20.27 14.09
CA ALA A 28 -57.38 18.86 13.91
C ALA A 28 -58.49 18.70 12.85
N ALA A 29 -58.47 17.62 12.09
CA ALA A 29 -59.69 16.98 11.54
C ALA A 29 -59.39 15.53 11.18
N CYS A 30 -60.22 14.64 11.67
CA CYS A 30 -60.38 13.23 11.32
C CYS A 30 -60.98 13.09 9.91
N GLY A 31 -60.63 11.98 9.20
CA GLY A 31 -61.37 11.55 8.01
C GLY A 31 -60.67 10.37 7.31
N ASP A 32 -61.38 9.30 7.19
CA ASP A 32 -61.14 7.94 6.71
C ASP A 32 -60.35 7.72 5.42
N ASP A 33 -59.76 6.50 5.40
CA ASP A 33 -59.50 5.55 4.31
C ASP A 33 -59.23 6.10 2.88
N ASP A 34 -58.00 5.93 2.40
CA ASP A 34 -57.78 5.12 1.18
C ASP A 34 -56.27 4.77 0.99
N SER A 35 -56.07 3.52 0.60
CA SER A 35 -54.76 2.89 0.36
C SER A 35 -54.07 3.48 -0.86
N THR A 36 -53.02 4.26 -0.66
CA THR A 36 -52.00 4.53 -1.70
C THR A 36 -50.63 4.13 -1.18
N LYS A 37 -50.11 3.08 -1.79
CA LYS A 37 -48.72 2.66 -1.66
C LYS A 37 -47.78 3.86 -1.93
N ALA A 38 -47.26 4.45 -0.88
CA ALA A 38 -46.07 5.27 -0.98
C ALA A 38 -44.89 4.32 -1.28
N SER A 39 -44.39 4.39 -2.46
CA SER A 39 -43.06 3.82 -2.82
C SER A 39 -42.02 4.57 -2.01
N ASP A 40 -41.63 3.98 -0.89
CA ASP A 40 -40.34 4.32 -0.25
C ASP A 40 -39.25 3.89 -1.21
N THR A 41 -38.86 4.81 -2.10
CA THR A 41 -37.55 4.82 -2.69
C THR A 41 -36.59 5.21 -1.55
N ALA A 42 -36.29 4.21 -0.69
CA ALA A 42 -35.12 4.28 0.15
C ALA A 42 -33.93 4.54 -0.78
N ARG A 43 -33.38 5.73 -0.71
CA ARG A 43 -32.03 6.01 -1.15
C ARG A 43 -31.13 4.99 -0.43
N ALA A 44 -30.68 4.00 -1.18
CA ALA A 44 -29.54 3.20 -0.81
C ALA A 44 -28.30 4.12 -0.92
N GLY A 45 -28.13 5.01 0.04
CA GLY A 45 -26.85 5.48 0.45
C GLY A 45 -26.26 4.32 1.23
N ALA A 46 -25.25 3.67 0.71
CA ALA A 46 -24.53 2.66 1.42
C ALA A 46 -24.03 3.26 2.74
N ASP A 47 -24.51 2.73 3.85
CA ASP A 47 -24.00 3.01 5.19
C ASP A 47 -22.67 2.22 5.29
N SER A 48 -21.64 2.71 4.61
CA SER A 48 -20.31 2.07 4.52
C SER A 48 -19.67 1.90 5.90
N ALA A 49 -19.99 2.78 6.84
CA ALA A 49 -19.43 2.80 8.20
C ALA A 49 -20.22 2.02 9.27
N ALA A 50 -21.29 1.28 8.93
CA ALA A 50 -22.13 0.64 9.95
C ALA A 50 -21.50 -0.60 10.57
N PHE A 51 -21.39 -0.65 11.90
CA PHE A 51 -21.04 -1.81 12.72
C PHE A 51 -22.24 -2.25 13.59
N PRO A 52 -22.37 -3.54 13.96
CA PRO A 52 -21.49 -4.64 13.58
C PRO A 52 -21.57 -5.00 12.10
N ARG A 53 -20.47 -5.46 11.53
CA ARG A 53 -20.43 -5.97 10.15
C ARG A 53 -19.83 -7.36 10.06
N THR A 54 -20.08 -8.05 8.97
CA THR A 54 -19.52 -9.37 8.68
C THR A 54 -18.86 -9.32 7.32
N LEU A 55 -17.54 -9.52 7.29
CA LEU A 55 -16.76 -9.60 6.07
C LEU A 55 -16.65 -11.05 5.60
N LYS A 56 -16.76 -11.25 4.30
CA LYS A 56 -16.39 -12.51 3.64
C LYS A 56 -14.91 -12.49 3.32
N THR A 57 -14.15 -13.32 4.01
CA THR A 57 -12.71 -13.43 3.81
C THR A 57 -12.33 -14.79 3.23
N VAL A 58 -11.08 -14.93 2.83
CA VAL A 58 -10.52 -16.21 2.34
C VAL A 58 -10.52 -17.30 3.41
N MET A 59 -10.67 -16.93 4.68
CA MET A 59 -10.76 -17.85 5.84
C MET A 59 -12.20 -18.08 6.32
N GLY A 60 -13.20 -17.55 5.61
CA GLY A 60 -14.61 -17.61 5.97
C GLY A 60 -15.16 -16.26 6.44
N ASP A 61 -16.34 -16.27 7.02
CA ASP A 61 -17.03 -15.07 7.49
C ASP A 61 -16.42 -14.60 8.82
N VAL A 62 -15.99 -13.31 8.87
CA VAL A 62 -15.46 -12.67 10.08
C VAL A 62 -16.40 -11.58 10.53
N ARG A 63 -16.93 -11.70 11.76
CA ARG A 63 -17.79 -10.68 12.37
C ARG A 63 -16.95 -9.68 13.15
N ILE A 64 -17.06 -8.39 12.80
CA ILE A 64 -16.44 -7.27 13.51
C ILE A 64 -17.56 -6.54 14.27
N PRO A 65 -17.55 -6.58 15.62
CA PRO A 65 -18.69 -6.13 16.43
C PRO A 65 -18.84 -4.61 16.52
N ALA A 66 -17.75 -3.87 16.37
CA ALA A 66 -17.70 -2.40 16.44
C ALA A 66 -16.52 -1.89 15.59
N GLN A 67 -16.51 -0.62 15.26
CA GLN A 67 -15.37 -0.02 14.55
C GLN A 67 -14.07 -0.24 15.34
N PRO A 68 -13.06 -0.84 14.72
CA PRO A 68 -11.80 -1.17 15.40
C PRO A 68 -11.04 0.07 15.87
N LYS A 69 -10.40 -0.04 17.05
CA LYS A 69 -9.58 1.01 17.66
C LYS A 69 -8.19 0.54 18.05
N LYS A 70 -8.02 -0.77 18.21
CA LYS A 70 -6.77 -1.41 18.59
C LYS A 70 -6.43 -2.45 17.52
N VAL A 71 -5.83 -1.98 16.45
CA VAL A 71 -5.50 -2.83 15.31
C VAL A 71 -4.09 -3.38 15.48
N VAL A 72 -3.93 -4.67 15.23
CA VAL A 72 -2.62 -5.31 15.07
C VAL A 72 -2.47 -5.73 13.61
N VAL A 73 -1.33 -5.42 13.01
CA VAL A 73 -1.02 -5.74 11.62
C VAL A 73 0.19 -6.67 11.53
N LEU A 74 0.11 -7.68 10.66
CA LEU A 74 1.11 -8.73 10.61
C LEU A 74 1.86 -8.82 9.26
N ASP A 75 1.78 -7.80 8.42
CA ASP A 75 2.67 -7.59 7.26
C ASP A 75 2.81 -6.08 7.00
N THR A 76 3.76 -5.72 6.17
CA THR A 76 4.07 -4.32 5.82
C THR A 76 2.99 -3.68 4.94
N GLY A 77 2.29 -4.45 4.10
CA GLY A 77 1.16 -3.96 3.31
C GLY A 77 0.00 -3.52 4.19
N GLU A 78 -0.38 -4.34 5.18
CA GLU A 78 -1.39 -3.99 6.17
C GLU A 78 -0.97 -2.77 7.01
N LEU A 79 0.35 -2.63 7.28
CA LEU A 79 0.88 -1.49 8.01
C LEU A 79 0.75 -0.19 7.20
N ASP A 80 1.13 -0.22 5.93
CA ASP A 80 0.96 0.91 4.99
C ASP A 80 -0.52 1.31 4.89
N ASP A 81 -1.42 0.33 4.72
CA ASP A 81 -2.85 0.58 4.55
C ASP A 81 -3.50 1.21 5.78
N VAL A 82 -3.20 0.71 7.00
CA VAL A 82 -3.84 1.25 8.21
C VAL A 82 -3.33 2.64 8.53
N THR A 83 -2.04 2.91 8.35
CA THR A 83 -1.47 4.26 8.56
C THR A 83 -1.97 5.25 7.50
N LEU A 84 -2.05 4.85 6.23
CA LEU A 84 -2.69 5.64 5.17
C LEU A 84 -4.10 6.10 5.58
N LEU A 85 -4.86 5.21 6.19
CA LEU A 85 -6.25 5.47 6.62
C LEU A 85 -6.33 6.19 7.99
N GLY A 86 -5.20 6.67 8.53
CA GLY A 86 -5.14 7.41 9.78
C GLY A 86 -5.37 6.56 11.04
N VAL A 87 -5.15 5.25 10.95
CA VAL A 87 -5.28 4.32 12.08
C VAL A 87 -3.89 3.99 12.62
N ASP A 88 -3.62 4.40 13.87
CA ASP A 88 -2.38 4.05 14.58
C ASP A 88 -2.46 2.60 15.09
N PRO A 89 -1.69 1.62 14.53
CA PRO A 89 -1.75 0.26 15.00
C PRO A 89 -1.11 0.15 16.40
N VAL A 90 -1.76 -0.62 17.30
CA VAL A 90 -1.19 -0.89 18.63
C VAL A 90 -0.03 -1.88 18.60
N GLY A 91 0.09 -2.65 17.52
CA GLY A 91 1.18 -3.58 17.28
C GLY A 91 1.35 -3.90 15.80
N ALA A 92 2.60 -4.07 15.39
CA ALA A 92 2.97 -4.47 14.05
C ALA A 92 4.19 -5.42 14.07
N VAL A 93 4.33 -6.26 13.04
CA VAL A 93 5.53 -7.07 12.86
C VAL A 93 6.68 -6.21 12.33
N ALA A 94 7.89 -6.56 12.72
CA ALA A 94 9.09 -5.99 12.11
C ALA A 94 9.19 -6.47 10.65
N PRO A 95 9.55 -5.61 9.69
CA PRO A 95 9.73 -6.01 8.30
C PRO A 95 10.84 -7.05 8.15
N HIS A 96 10.87 -7.72 6.99
CA HIS A 96 11.88 -8.73 6.67
C HIS A 96 13.32 -8.18 6.75
N PHE A 97 13.49 -6.90 6.49
CA PHE A 97 14.77 -6.22 6.51
C PHE A 97 14.82 -5.33 7.75
N LYS A 98 15.90 -5.39 8.48
CA LYS A 98 16.13 -4.50 9.61
C LYS A 98 16.35 -3.09 9.06
N THR A 99 15.34 -2.25 9.22
CA THR A 99 15.54 -0.80 9.25
C THR A 99 16.12 -0.42 10.62
N GLU A 100 16.74 0.72 10.76
CA GLU A 100 17.31 1.17 12.05
C GLU A 100 16.24 1.28 13.15
N GLY A 101 14.98 1.51 12.81
CA GLY A 101 13.86 1.63 13.76
C GLY A 101 13.02 0.36 13.92
N GLY A 102 13.25 -0.70 13.12
CA GLY A 102 12.42 -1.92 13.12
C GLY A 102 11.14 -1.82 12.30
N PHE A 103 10.70 -0.63 11.91
CA PHE A 103 9.60 -0.36 10.99
C PHE A 103 10.11 0.37 9.73
N PRO A 104 9.32 0.43 8.64
CA PRO A 104 9.72 1.15 7.42
C PRO A 104 10.00 2.63 7.70
N THR A 105 11.08 3.16 7.12
CA THR A 105 11.53 4.54 7.41
C THR A 105 10.56 5.60 6.88
N TYR A 106 9.84 5.31 5.81
CA TYR A 106 8.82 6.21 5.25
C TYR A 106 7.57 6.35 6.15
N LEU A 107 7.40 5.47 7.16
CA LEU A 107 6.31 5.52 8.16
C LEU A 107 6.78 5.95 9.56
N GLU A 108 8.06 6.29 9.77
CA GLU A 108 8.62 6.56 11.11
C GLU A 108 7.85 7.64 11.91
N GLY A 109 7.26 8.62 11.24
CA GLY A 109 6.51 9.69 11.90
C GLY A 109 5.19 9.23 12.53
N GLU A 110 4.67 8.07 12.16
CA GLU A 110 3.31 7.59 12.47
C GLU A 110 3.30 6.44 13.48
N LEU A 111 4.43 5.79 13.71
CA LEU A 111 4.52 4.53 14.47
C LEU A 111 5.09 4.67 15.88
N GLY A 112 5.13 5.88 16.44
CA GLY A 112 5.78 6.16 17.73
C GLY A 112 5.25 5.37 18.93
N ASN A 113 4.02 4.86 18.88
CA ASN A 113 3.39 4.06 19.93
C ASN A 113 3.14 2.60 19.52
N THR A 114 3.55 2.20 18.34
CA THR A 114 3.34 0.85 17.83
C THR A 114 4.32 -0.14 18.48
N THR A 115 3.78 -1.21 19.02
CA THR A 115 4.60 -2.27 19.61
C THR A 115 5.07 -3.24 18.55
N ASP A 116 6.37 -3.48 18.46
CA ASP A 116 6.92 -4.57 17.65
C ASP A 116 6.47 -5.92 18.23
N VAL A 117 5.67 -6.67 17.48
CA VAL A 117 5.14 -7.99 17.88
C VAL A 117 5.95 -9.17 17.34
N GLY A 118 7.16 -8.93 16.87
CA GLY A 118 8.10 -9.95 16.40
C GLY A 118 8.30 -9.95 14.89
N PRO A 119 9.07 -10.92 14.40
CA PRO A 119 9.37 -10.99 12.97
C PRO A 119 8.14 -11.41 12.14
N LEU A 120 8.12 -10.96 10.90
CA LEU A 120 7.01 -11.16 9.97
C LEU A 120 6.53 -12.64 9.89
N LEU A 121 7.43 -13.60 9.79
CA LEU A 121 7.05 -15.01 9.60
C LEU A 121 6.74 -15.76 10.91
N GLU A 122 7.11 -15.19 12.06
CA GLU A 122 6.93 -15.80 13.38
C GLU A 122 6.47 -14.74 14.41
N PRO A 123 5.26 -14.16 14.24
CA PRO A 123 4.75 -13.16 15.16
C PRO A 123 4.55 -13.74 16.56
N ASN A 124 4.83 -12.94 17.58
CA ASN A 124 4.70 -13.33 18.97
C ASN A 124 3.23 -13.24 19.44
N LEU A 125 2.53 -14.37 19.47
CA LEU A 125 1.11 -14.44 19.79
C LEU A 125 0.79 -13.99 21.22
N GLU A 126 1.69 -14.21 22.19
CA GLU A 126 1.50 -13.78 23.58
C GLU A 126 1.56 -12.24 23.65
N LYS A 127 2.51 -11.65 22.94
CA LYS A 127 2.64 -10.20 22.84
C LYS A 127 1.40 -9.58 22.17
N ILE A 128 0.92 -10.17 21.07
CA ILE A 128 -0.31 -9.76 20.40
C ILE A 128 -1.49 -9.81 21.38
N ALA A 129 -1.68 -10.94 22.09
CA ALA A 129 -2.77 -11.08 23.05
C ALA A 129 -2.69 -10.05 24.19
N SER A 130 -1.47 -9.69 24.65
CA SER A 130 -1.28 -8.70 25.71
C SER A 130 -1.70 -7.28 25.31
N LEU A 131 -1.70 -6.95 24.03
CA LEU A 131 -2.18 -5.68 23.49
C LEU A 131 -3.71 -5.57 23.48
N GLN A 132 -4.42 -6.70 23.66
CA GLN A 132 -5.89 -6.78 23.62
C GLN A 132 -6.46 -6.11 22.35
N PRO A 133 -6.05 -6.55 21.15
CA PRO A 133 -6.56 -5.98 19.91
C PRO A 133 -8.05 -6.25 19.76
N ASP A 134 -8.73 -5.41 18.98
CA ASP A 134 -10.11 -5.60 18.54
C ASP A 134 -10.20 -5.98 17.05
N LEU A 135 -9.07 -5.91 16.34
CA LEU A 135 -8.89 -6.41 14.98
C LEU A 135 -7.43 -6.85 14.75
N ILE A 136 -7.25 -7.94 14.02
CA ILE A 136 -5.96 -8.41 13.50
C ILE A 136 -6.06 -8.50 11.99
N LEU A 137 -5.13 -7.86 11.27
CA LEU A 137 -5.01 -7.90 9.81
C LEU A 137 -3.76 -8.68 9.40
N SER A 138 -3.91 -9.53 8.40
CA SER A 138 -2.82 -10.31 7.81
C SER A 138 -3.23 -10.94 6.48
N SER A 139 -2.39 -11.85 5.97
CA SER A 139 -2.67 -12.62 4.77
C SER A 139 -2.52 -14.13 5.01
N LYS A 140 -3.27 -14.91 4.24
CA LYS A 140 -3.22 -16.38 4.27
C LYS A 140 -1.84 -16.90 3.88
N VAL A 141 -1.23 -16.33 2.83
CA VAL A 141 0.12 -16.72 2.39
C VAL A 141 1.17 -16.61 3.50
N ARG A 142 0.97 -15.70 4.48
CA ARG A 142 1.89 -15.51 5.62
C ARG A 142 1.53 -16.38 6.81
N HIS A 143 0.27 -16.36 7.24
CA HIS A 143 -0.09 -16.79 8.59
C HIS A 143 -1.22 -17.82 8.66
N GLU A 144 -1.57 -18.53 7.55
CA GLU A 144 -2.61 -19.56 7.54
C GLU A 144 -2.47 -20.55 8.72
N LYS A 145 -1.24 -21.01 8.98
CA LYS A 145 -0.95 -22.01 10.03
C LYS A 145 -1.26 -21.56 11.45
N VAL A 146 -1.37 -20.25 11.68
CA VAL A 146 -1.63 -19.67 13.02
C VAL A 146 -2.96 -18.93 13.07
N TYR A 147 -3.79 -19.00 12.00
CA TYR A 147 -5.07 -18.30 11.91
C TYR A 147 -6.00 -18.59 13.10
N ASP A 148 -6.20 -19.86 13.45
CA ASP A 148 -7.09 -20.26 14.57
C ASP A 148 -6.63 -19.66 15.91
N LYS A 149 -5.31 -19.53 16.10
CA LYS A 149 -4.76 -18.92 17.33
C LYS A 149 -4.97 -17.42 17.34
N LEU A 150 -4.81 -16.74 16.20
CA LEU A 150 -5.07 -15.31 16.07
C LEU A 150 -6.55 -15.01 16.24
N SER A 151 -7.43 -15.80 15.62
CA SER A 151 -8.89 -15.66 15.72
C SER A 151 -9.42 -15.91 17.13
N ALA A 152 -8.68 -16.67 17.95
CA ALA A 152 -8.99 -16.84 19.38
C ALA A 152 -8.64 -15.58 20.22
N ILE A 153 -7.80 -14.68 19.70
CA ILE A 153 -7.43 -13.42 20.35
C ILE A 153 -8.42 -12.31 20.00
N ALA A 154 -8.69 -12.10 18.70
CA ALA A 154 -9.58 -11.06 18.18
C ALA A 154 -10.14 -11.43 16.80
N PRO A 155 -11.18 -10.74 16.28
CA PRO A 155 -11.56 -10.81 14.89
C PRO A 155 -10.34 -10.67 14.00
N THR A 156 -10.12 -11.65 13.10
CA THR A 156 -8.91 -11.74 12.26
C THR A 156 -9.32 -11.78 10.80
N VAL A 157 -8.92 -10.77 10.05
CA VAL A 157 -9.21 -10.64 8.61
C VAL A 157 -7.95 -10.94 7.83
N PHE A 158 -8.02 -11.96 6.96
CA PHE A 158 -6.95 -12.34 6.06
C PHE A 158 -7.33 -12.06 4.61
N THR A 159 -6.40 -11.47 3.87
CA THR A 159 -6.36 -11.49 2.41
C THR A 159 -5.74 -12.80 1.91
N GLU A 160 -5.90 -13.15 0.62
CA GLU A 160 -5.33 -14.42 0.09
C GLU A 160 -3.80 -14.35 0.01
N THR A 161 -3.29 -13.25 -0.57
CA THR A 161 -1.86 -13.06 -0.83
C THR A 161 -1.49 -11.59 -0.75
N THR A 162 -0.22 -11.28 -0.94
CA THR A 162 0.35 -9.92 -0.92
C THR A 162 0.99 -9.58 -2.28
N GLY A 163 1.52 -8.39 -2.42
CA GLY A 163 2.25 -7.97 -3.63
C GLY A 163 1.35 -7.36 -4.69
N GLY A 164 1.23 -7.95 -5.86
CA GLY A 164 0.52 -7.36 -7.00
C GLY A 164 -0.96 -7.04 -6.80
N VAL A 165 -1.60 -7.66 -5.81
CA VAL A 165 -3.02 -7.43 -5.45
C VAL A 165 -3.21 -6.40 -4.32
N TRP A 166 -2.23 -5.54 -4.10
CA TRP A 166 -2.22 -4.60 -2.98
C TRP A 166 -3.40 -3.61 -2.99
N LYS A 167 -3.89 -3.20 -4.16
CA LYS A 167 -5.06 -2.32 -4.27
C LYS A 167 -6.36 -3.01 -3.82
N GLU A 168 -6.50 -4.28 -4.13
CA GLU A 168 -7.62 -5.12 -3.68
C GLU A 168 -7.52 -5.38 -2.17
N ASN A 169 -6.32 -5.59 -1.65
CA ASN A 169 -6.08 -5.78 -0.22
C ASN A 169 -6.45 -4.53 0.58
N LEU A 170 -6.05 -3.33 0.10
CA LEU A 170 -6.45 -2.05 0.72
C LEU A 170 -7.97 -1.95 0.88
N LYS A 171 -8.75 -2.37 -0.13
CA LYS A 171 -10.23 -2.36 -0.05
C LYS A 171 -10.74 -3.29 1.05
N VAL A 172 -10.15 -4.48 1.21
CA VAL A 172 -10.52 -5.44 2.26
C VAL A 172 -10.17 -4.88 3.64
N HIS A 173 -9.00 -4.26 3.80
CA HIS A 173 -8.58 -3.65 5.05
C HIS A 173 -9.46 -2.44 5.40
N ALA A 174 -9.79 -1.60 4.42
CA ALA A 174 -10.71 -0.48 4.60
C ALA A 174 -12.12 -0.95 5.00
N GLU A 175 -12.65 -2.01 4.36
CA GLU A 175 -13.92 -2.61 4.75
C GLU A 175 -13.87 -3.11 6.20
N ALA A 176 -12.76 -3.72 6.64
CA ALA A 176 -12.60 -4.16 8.02
C ALA A 176 -12.59 -2.99 9.03
N LEU A 177 -12.10 -1.82 8.61
CA LEU A 177 -11.99 -0.61 9.43
C LEU A 177 -13.22 0.31 9.34
N GLY A 178 -14.07 0.16 8.31
CA GLY A 178 -15.18 1.07 8.00
C GLY A 178 -14.72 2.38 7.40
N LEU A 179 -13.68 2.34 6.57
CA LEU A 179 -12.99 3.48 5.95
C LEU A 179 -12.89 3.31 4.42
N GLU A 180 -13.96 2.74 3.81
CA GLU A 180 -13.98 2.42 2.38
C GLU A 180 -13.91 3.67 1.48
N ASP A 181 -14.58 4.75 1.90
CA ASP A 181 -14.63 6.00 1.15
C ASP A 181 -13.27 6.70 1.17
N GLU A 182 -12.58 6.67 2.33
CA GLU A 182 -11.22 7.19 2.51
C GLU A 182 -10.23 6.43 1.63
N ALA A 183 -10.27 5.09 1.68
CA ALA A 183 -9.40 4.26 0.85
C ALA A 183 -9.61 4.49 -0.65
N ALA A 184 -10.87 4.65 -1.07
CA ALA A 184 -11.18 4.93 -2.46
C ALA A 184 -10.67 6.33 -2.92
N ALA A 185 -10.69 7.32 -2.02
CA ALA A 185 -10.17 8.64 -2.29
C ALA A 185 -8.64 8.62 -2.44
N GLU A 186 -7.92 8.01 -1.50
CA GLU A 186 -6.47 7.87 -1.50
C GLU A 186 -5.97 7.10 -2.74
N LEU A 187 -6.63 5.97 -3.05
CA LEU A 187 -6.28 5.18 -4.22
C LEU A 187 -6.47 5.96 -5.53
N LYS A 188 -7.56 6.71 -5.63
CA LYS A 188 -7.83 7.54 -6.82
C LYS A 188 -6.82 8.68 -6.96
N GLU A 189 -6.39 9.28 -5.86
CA GLU A 189 -5.38 10.33 -5.87
C GLU A 189 -4.04 9.79 -6.37
N TYR A 190 -3.59 8.66 -5.81
CA TYR A 190 -2.41 7.95 -6.28
C TYR A 190 -2.48 7.61 -7.78
N GLU A 191 -3.58 7.00 -8.25
CA GLU A 191 -3.74 6.60 -9.65
C GLU A 191 -3.69 7.81 -10.59
N THR A 192 -4.35 8.91 -10.21
CA THR A 192 -4.31 10.17 -10.99
C THR A 192 -2.88 10.70 -11.09
N ARG A 193 -2.12 10.60 -10.02
CA ARG A 193 -0.74 11.07 -9.95
C ARG A 193 0.21 10.21 -10.76
N ALA A 194 0.03 8.88 -10.71
CA ALA A 194 0.79 7.93 -11.53
C ALA A 194 0.55 8.16 -13.03
N GLU A 195 -0.70 8.30 -13.46
CA GLU A 195 -1.05 8.61 -14.84
C GLU A 195 -0.44 9.96 -15.30
N ALA A 196 -0.52 10.99 -14.47
CA ALA A 196 0.04 12.31 -14.77
C ALA A 196 1.57 12.26 -14.91
N LEU A 197 2.25 11.45 -14.07
CA LEU A 197 3.69 11.22 -14.16
C LEU A 197 4.04 10.53 -15.49
N GLY A 198 3.30 9.50 -15.87
CA GLY A 198 3.48 8.80 -17.15
C GLY A 198 3.34 9.75 -18.34
N ALA A 199 2.28 10.57 -18.34
CA ALA A 199 2.07 11.59 -19.40
C ALA A 199 3.23 12.60 -19.47
N ALA A 200 3.82 12.98 -18.33
CA ALA A 200 4.98 13.89 -18.30
C ALA A 200 6.24 13.24 -18.86
N ILE A 201 6.46 11.95 -18.60
CA ILE A 201 7.58 11.16 -19.14
C ILE A 201 7.42 11.00 -20.66
N GLU A 202 6.26 10.53 -21.11
CA GLU A 202 6.00 10.33 -22.54
C GLU A 202 6.13 11.65 -23.32
N LYS A 203 5.63 12.75 -22.78
CA LYS A 203 5.77 14.09 -23.38
C LYS A 203 7.23 14.52 -23.51
N LYS A 204 8.08 14.17 -22.54
CA LYS A 204 9.51 14.51 -22.54
C LYS A 204 10.29 13.67 -23.54
N ASP A 205 10.08 12.36 -23.53
CA ASP A 205 10.92 11.40 -24.26
C ASP A 205 10.33 11.01 -25.63
N GLY A 206 9.06 11.38 -25.90
CA GLY A 206 8.35 11.07 -27.15
C GLY A 206 7.81 9.66 -27.24
N VAL A 207 8.19 8.80 -26.33
CA VAL A 207 7.74 7.40 -26.20
C VAL A 207 7.90 6.96 -24.74
N MET A 208 7.00 6.10 -24.26
CA MET A 208 7.13 5.50 -22.95
C MET A 208 8.27 4.45 -22.96
N PRO A 209 9.32 4.60 -22.11
CA PRO A 209 10.43 3.67 -22.08
C PRO A 209 10.05 2.30 -21.52
N THR A 210 10.86 1.30 -21.82
CA THR A 210 10.84 0.02 -21.13
C THR A 210 11.58 0.10 -19.80
N VAL A 211 11.07 -0.59 -18.76
CA VAL A 211 11.66 -0.57 -17.42
C VAL A 211 11.86 -1.98 -16.89
N SER A 212 13.06 -2.23 -16.37
CA SER A 212 13.43 -3.46 -15.66
C SER A 212 13.60 -3.22 -14.18
N VAL A 213 13.21 -4.22 -13.35
CA VAL A 213 13.44 -4.22 -11.90
C VAL A 213 14.31 -5.40 -11.53
N VAL A 214 15.48 -5.10 -10.98
CA VAL A 214 16.49 -6.06 -10.53
C VAL A 214 16.63 -5.96 -9.03
N ARG A 215 16.49 -7.08 -8.32
CA ARG A 215 16.67 -7.14 -6.87
C ARG A 215 17.80 -8.08 -6.50
N PHE A 216 18.73 -7.59 -5.72
CA PHE A 216 19.80 -8.36 -5.11
C PHE A 216 19.39 -8.79 -3.70
N VAL A 217 19.26 -10.11 -3.51
CA VAL A 217 18.93 -10.75 -2.23
C VAL A 217 19.99 -11.77 -1.87
N ALA A 218 19.96 -12.29 -0.65
CA ALA A 218 20.76 -13.45 -0.29
C ALA A 218 20.36 -14.64 -1.19
N GLY A 219 21.29 -15.08 -2.05
CA GLY A 219 21.04 -16.10 -3.07
C GLY A 219 21.03 -15.54 -4.50
N PRO A 220 20.17 -16.03 -5.39
CA PRO A 220 20.15 -15.60 -6.79
C PRO A 220 19.63 -14.17 -6.95
N THR A 221 20.09 -13.51 -8.01
CA THR A 221 19.53 -12.22 -8.45
C THR A 221 18.12 -12.45 -8.98
N ARG A 222 17.21 -11.51 -8.70
CA ARG A 222 15.80 -11.61 -9.10
C ARG A 222 15.40 -10.51 -10.07
N LEU A 223 14.67 -10.89 -11.11
CA LEU A 223 13.95 -9.98 -11.99
C LEU A 223 12.48 -10.01 -11.60
N TYR A 224 11.90 -8.85 -11.30
CA TYR A 224 10.51 -8.76 -10.87
C TYR A 224 9.56 -8.56 -12.06
N ALA A 225 8.49 -9.34 -12.08
CA ALA A 225 7.52 -9.37 -13.17
C ALA A 225 6.48 -8.24 -13.07
N SER A 226 5.73 -8.05 -14.17
CA SER A 226 4.67 -7.03 -14.26
C SER A 226 3.55 -7.18 -13.22
N ASN A 227 3.30 -8.39 -12.74
CA ASN A 227 2.31 -8.69 -11.70
C ASN A 227 2.87 -8.69 -10.26
N SER A 228 4.09 -8.22 -10.05
CA SER A 228 4.62 -7.92 -8.71
C SER A 228 4.12 -6.56 -8.21
N TYR A 229 4.33 -6.25 -6.93
CA TYR A 229 3.99 -4.92 -6.39
C TYR A 229 4.59 -3.78 -7.21
N SER A 230 5.92 -3.77 -7.33
CA SER A 230 6.58 -2.75 -8.15
C SER A 230 6.19 -2.80 -9.63
N GLY A 231 5.85 -4.00 -10.15
CA GLY A 231 5.37 -4.17 -11.51
C GLY A 231 4.04 -3.44 -11.74
N VAL A 232 3.09 -3.56 -10.80
CA VAL A 232 1.79 -2.86 -10.85
C VAL A 232 1.98 -1.34 -10.77
N VAL A 233 2.84 -0.84 -9.87
CA VAL A 233 3.12 0.61 -9.79
C VAL A 233 3.71 1.14 -11.11
N LEU A 234 4.61 0.39 -11.74
CA LEU A 234 5.18 0.76 -13.04
C LEU A 234 4.16 0.71 -14.17
N ASP A 235 3.19 -0.22 -14.12
CA ASP A 235 2.06 -0.30 -15.07
C ASP A 235 1.10 0.90 -14.90
N ASP A 236 0.83 1.32 -13.66
CA ASP A 236 0.02 2.52 -13.37
C ASP A 236 0.63 3.80 -13.95
N VAL A 237 1.95 3.89 -14.00
CA VAL A 237 2.67 4.99 -14.70
C VAL A 237 2.63 4.82 -16.22
N GLY A 238 2.36 3.62 -16.72
CA GLY A 238 2.29 3.30 -18.16
C GLY A 238 3.58 2.76 -18.76
N PHE A 239 4.57 2.35 -17.94
CA PHE A 239 5.82 1.78 -18.45
C PHE A 239 5.63 0.42 -19.13
N GLN A 240 6.38 0.19 -20.18
CA GLN A 240 6.50 -1.13 -20.78
C GLN A 240 7.52 -1.99 -20.02
N ARG A 241 7.33 -3.32 -20.10
CA ARG A 241 8.25 -4.28 -19.45
C ARG A 241 8.99 -5.12 -20.48
N PRO A 242 10.25 -5.51 -20.23
CA PRO A 242 10.93 -6.53 -21.04
C PRO A 242 10.12 -7.83 -21.05
N LYS A 243 10.14 -8.56 -22.15
CA LYS A 243 9.43 -9.86 -22.27
C LYS A 243 9.80 -10.85 -21.18
N SER A 244 11.04 -10.81 -20.69
CA SER A 244 11.55 -11.62 -19.58
C SER A 244 10.87 -11.34 -18.24
N GLN A 245 10.19 -10.19 -18.11
CA GLN A 245 9.52 -9.71 -16.91
C GLN A 245 8.00 -9.53 -17.08
N ILE A 246 7.43 -10.14 -18.12
CA ILE A 246 5.99 -10.29 -18.29
C ILE A 246 5.62 -11.71 -17.85
N SER A 247 4.61 -11.84 -16.99
CA SER A 247 4.08 -13.13 -16.57
C SER A 247 2.57 -13.17 -16.75
N ASP A 248 2.09 -14.22 -17.41
CA ASP A 248 0.66 -14.54 -17.53
C ASP A 248 0.16 -15.36 -16.33
N ASP A 249 1.09 -15.88 -15.51
CA ASP A 249 0.78 -16.64 -14.29
C ASP A 249 0.80 -15.69 -13.08
N PRO A 250 -0.33 -15.43 -12.41
CA PRO A 250 -0.39 -14.53 -11.25
C PRO A 250 0.46 -15.01 -10.06
N ALA A 251 0.82 -16.30 -10.01
CA ALA A 251 1.70 -16.84 -8.97
C ALA A 251 3.19 -16.56 -9.24
N VAL A 252 3.57 -16.20 -10.47
CA VAL A 252 4.96 -15.96 -10.87
C VAL A 252 5.22 -14.46 -10.89
N THR A 253 5.58 -13.90 -9.74
CA THR A 253 5.87 -12.46 -9.58
C THR A 253 7.33 -12.09 -9.77
N MET A 254 8.22 -13.07 -9.88
CA MET A 254 9.67 -12.88 -10.07
C MET A 254 10.30 -14.11 -10.72
N LYS A 255 11.50 -13.88 -11.27
CA LYS A 255 12.35 -14.93 -11.85
C LYS A 255 13.76 -14.79 -11.31
N ASP A 256 14.33 -15.92 -10.85
CA ASP A 256 15.74 -16.01 -10.50
C ASP A 256 16.60 -16.05 -11.76
N VAL A 257 17.69 -15.31 -11.78
CA VAL A 257 18.65 -15.28 -12.90
C VAL A 257 20.08 -15.40 -12.38
N SER A 258 20.92 -16.08 -13.16
CA SER A 258 22.36 -16.13 -12.90
C SER A 258 23.06 -14.85 -13.41
N PRO A 259 24.31 -14.57 -12.98
CA PRO A 259 25.06 -13.43 -13.50
C PRO A 259 25.29 -13.49 -15.02
N GLU A 260 25.29 -14.67 -15.63
CA GLU A 260 25.46 -14.89 -17.07
C GLU A 260 24.18 -14.63 -17.87
N GLU A 261 23.02 -14.70 -17.20
CA GLU A 261 21.70 -14.47 -17.80
C GLU A 261 21.14 -13.08 -17.52
N ILE A 262 21.95 -12.18 -17.00
CA ILE A 262 21.52 -10.83 -16.61
C ILE A 262 21.14 -9.94 -17.79
N ASP A 263 21.44 -10.34 -19.01
CA ASP A 263 20.92 -9.73 -20.24
C ASP A 263 19.40 -9.73 -20.32
N GLN A 264 18.74 -10.63 -19.58
CA GLN A 264 17.28 -10.64 -19.40
C GLN A 264 16.75 -9.39 -18.69
N ALA A 265 17.60 -8.60 -18.06
CA ALA A 265 17.26 -7.30 -17.47
C ALA A 265 17.32 -6.13 -18.48
N ASP A 266 17.62 -6.39 -19.77
CA ASP A 266 17.75 -5.34 -20.79
C ASP A 266 16.46 -4.54 -20.94
N ALA A 267 16.58 -3.20 -20.77
CA ALA A 267 15.50 -2.22 -20.83
C ALA A 267 16.09 -0.82 -21.01
N ASP A 268 15.26 0.18 -21.32
CA ASP A 268 15.70 1.57 -21.42
C ASP A 268 16.13 2.17 -20.08
N LEU A 269 15.46 1.74 -18.99
CA LEU A 269 15.76 2.10 -17.60
C LEU A 269 15.84 0.82 -16.75
N ILE A 270 16.78 0.77 -15.81
CA ILE A 270 16.89 -0.33 -14.85
C ILE A 270 16.85 0.23 -13.43
N PHE A 271 15.85 -0.19 -12.65
CA PHE A 271 15.83 0.06 -11.21
C PHE A 271 16.42 -1.13 -10.46
N VAL A 272 17.30 -0.84 -9.52
CA VAL A 272 18.03 -1.85 -8.75
C VAL A 272 17.75 -1.65 -7.26
N THR A 273 17.35 -2.73 -6.58
CA THR A 273 17.24 -2.74 -5.13
C THR A 273 18.18 -3.79 -4.52
N THR A 274 18.56 -3.59 -3.26
CA THR A 274 19.40 -4.52 -2.52
C THR A 274 18.81 -4.73 -1.13
N ALA A 275 18.38 -5.96 -0.85
CA ALA A 275 17.71 -6.32 0.39
C ALA A 275 18.66 -6.83 1.48
N ASP A 276 19.82 -7.30 1.10
CA ASP A 276 20.80 -7.93 1.98
C ASP A 276 22.18 -7.27 1.86
N THR A 277 23.08 -7.63 2.78
CA THR A 277 24.45 -7.13 2.70
C THR A 277 25.16 -7.62 1.44
N PRO A 278 26.05 -6.80 0.83
CA PRO A 278 26.70 -7.12 -0.45
C PRO A 278 27.46 -8.45 -0.49
N ASP A 279 27.92 -8.94 0.67
CA ASP A 279 28.63 -10.23 0.80
C ASP A 279 27.71 -11.44 0.68
N LYS A 280 26.38 -11.26 0.87
CA LYS A 280 25.38 -12.32 0.76
C LYS A 280 24.71 -12.36 -0.62
N THR A 281 24.81 -11.30 -1.39
CA THR A 281 24.18 -11.15 -2.70
C THR A 281 25.14 -11.43 -3.84
N GLN A 282 24.59 -11.63 -5.04
CA GLN A 282 25.37 -11.72 -6.28
C GLN A 282 25.64 -10.34 -6.92
N GLN A 283 25.32 -9.21 -6.25
CA GLN A 283 25.43 -7.87 -6.81
C GLN A 283 26.79 -7.60 -7.43
N LYS A 284 27.89 -7.88 -6.68
CA LYS A 284 29.24 -7.67 -7.19
C LYS A 284 29.57 -8.55 -8.40
N GLN A 285 29.10 -9.79 -8.43
CA GLN A 285 29.31 -10.71 -9.54
C GLN A 285 28.58 -10.21 -10.79
N VAL A 286 27.30 -9.82 -10.65
CA VAL A 286 26.49 -9.26 -11.73
C VAL A 286 27.09 -7.96 -12.25
N THR A 287 27.35 -6.98 -11.40
CA THR A 287 27.79 -5.64 -11.84
C THR A 287 29.23 -5.63 -12.40
N SER A 288 30.05 -6.63 -12.07
CA SER A 288 31.37 -6.81 -12.68
C SER A 288 31.35 -7.62 -13.98
N ASN A 289 30.25 -8.34 -14.27
CA ASN A 289 30.11 -9.19 -15.45
C ASN A 289 30.09 -8.34 -16.74
N PRO A 290 30.81 -8.77 -17.80
CA PRO A 290 30.75 -8.10 -19.10
C PRO A 290 29.32 -8.00 -19.67
N VAL A 291 28.49 -9.04 -19.48
CA VAL A 291 27.08 -9.06 -19.94
C VAL A 291 26.29 -7.85 -19.36
N TRP A 292 26.42 -7.60 -18.06
CA TRP A 292 25.82 -6.43 -17.40
C TRP A 292 26.34 -5.12 -17.98
N LYS A 293 27.69 -5.00 -18.11
CA LYS A 293 28.34 -3.79 -18.61
C LYS A 293 28.01 -3.47 -20.06
N ASP A 294 27.60 -4.50 -20.83
CA ASP A 294 27.22 -4.35 -22.22
C ASP A 294 25.76 -3.91 -22.43
N LEU A 295 24.92 -3.96 -21.37
CA LEU A 295 23.55 -3.46 -21.44
C LEU A 295 23.51 -1.97 -21.83
N PRO A 296 22.63 -1.56 -22.77
CA PRO A 296 22.49 -0.17 -23.18
C PRO A 296 22.24 0.76 -21.99
N ALA A 297 21.29 0.42 -21.10
CA ALA A 297 20.99 1.24 -19.92
C ALA A 297 22.20 1.42 -19.00
N VAL A 298 23.07 0.42 -18.87
CA VAL A 298 24.30 0.52 -18.05
C VAL A 298 25.32 1.47 -18.72
N LYS A 299 25.52 1.35 -20.03
CA LYS A 299 26.40 2.22 -20.80
C LYS A 299 25.95 3.68 -20.80
N ASP A 300 24.63 3.90 -20.80
CA ASP A 300 24.00 5.22 -20.83
C ASP A 300 23.83 5.84 -19.44
N GLY A 301 24.22 5.13 -18.36
CA GLY A 301 24.07 5.60 -16.99
C GLY A 301 22.61 5.66 -16.52
N LYS A 302 21.75 4.81 -17.08
CA LYS A 302 20.30 4.71 -16.79
C LYS A 302 19.98 3.56 -15.84
N VAL A 303 20.85 3.29 -14.90
CA VAL A 303 20.66 2.34 -13.80
C VAL A 303 20.49 3.15 -12.51
N PHE A 304 19.39 2.96 -11.82
CA PHE A 304 19.02 3.73 -10.64
C PHE A 304 18.90 2.80 -9.42
N GLU A 305 19.69 3.07 -8.40
CA GLU A 305 19.53 2.41 -7.10
C GLU A 305 18.37 3.05 -6.36
N VAL A 306 17.46 2.21 -5.84
CA VAL A 306 16.23 2.62 -5.14
C VAL A 306 16.05 1.82 -3.84
N PRO A 307 15.34 2.36 -2.84
CA PRO A 307 15.15 1.69 -1.56
C PRO A 307 14.35 0.38 -1.70
N ASP A 308 14.85 -0.70 -1.10
CA ASP A 308 14.14 -1.99 -1.09
C ASP A 308 12.84 -1.92 -0.26
N GLU A 309 12.82 -1.10 0.78
CA GLU A 309 11.65 -0.97 1.66
C GLU A 309 10.42 -0.39 0.94
N THR A 310 10.58 0.55 0.02
CA THR A 310 9.46 1.14 -0.73
C THR A 310 9.17 0.38 -2.03
N TRP A 311 10.20 -0.16 -2.70
CA TRP A 311 10.02 -0.83 -3.99
C TRP A 311 9.58 -2.28 -3.90
N MET A 312 9.88 -2.96 -2.77
CA MET A 312 9.68 -4.42 -2.63
C MET A 312 8.86 -4.81 -1.41
N SER A 313 9.00 -4.10 -0.30
CA SER A 313 8.47 -4.51 1.00
C SER A 313 7.30 -3.65 1.49
N GLY A 314 7.15 -2.41 1.02
CA GLY A 314 6.11 -1.47 1.44
C GLY A 314 4.70 -1.95 1.09
N ILE A 315 4.48 -2.37 -0.14
CA ILE A 315 3.26 -3.04 -0.64
C ILE A 315 1.95 -2.27 -0.35
N GLY A 316 1.97 -0.93 -0.46
CA GLY A 316 0.81 -0.08 -0.25
C GLY A 316 0.92 1.25 -0.98
N VAL A 317 -0.06 2.14 -0.78
CA VAL A 317 -0.14 3.45 -1.47
C VAL A 317 1.01 4.36 -1.07
N GLN A 318 1.36 4.43 0.23
CA GLN A 318 2.41 5.32 0.72
C GLN A 318 3.78 4.93 0.14
N ALA A 319 4.10 3.63 0.13
CA ALA A 319 5.31 3.15 -0.52
C ALA A 319 5.29 3.38 -2.05
N ALA A 320 4.12 3.27 -2.70
CA ALA A 320 3.97 3.55 -4.13
C ALA A 320 4.21 5.04 -4.45
N GLU A 321 3.79 5.96 -3.58
CA GLU A 321 4.07 7.39 -3.71
C GLU A 321 5.57 7.71 -3.65
N GLU A 322 6.31 7.04 -2.78
CA GLU A 322 7.78 7.12 -2.75
C GLU A 322 8.39 6.58 -4.06
N MET A 323 7.83 5.50 -4.60
CA MET A 323 8.26 4.99 -5.92
C MET A 323 8.00 6.00 -7.04
N LEU A 324 6.84 6.71 -7.04
CA LEU A 324 6.57 7.77 -8.03
C LEU A 324 7.62 8.89 -7.94
N ALA A 325 8.08 9.25 -6.72
CA ALA A 325 9.12 10.24 -6.53
C ALA A 325 10.48 9.78 -7.11
N ASP A 326 10.86 8.53 -6.86
CA ASP A 326 12.08 7.93 -7.43
C ASP A 326 12.01 7.86 -8.97
N ILE A 327 10.87 7.46 -9.52
CA ILE A 327 10.63 7.39 -10.96
C ILE A 327 10.73 8.78 -11.59
N ALA A 328 10.09 9.79 -11.00
CA ALA A 328 10.16 11.18 -11.48
C ALA A 328 11.61 11.69 -11.54
N LYS A 329 12.37 11.40 -10.47
CA LYS A 329 13.79 11.74 -10.38
C LYS A 329 14.62 11.02 -11.45
N ALA A 330 14.43 9.71 -11.64
CA ALA A 330 15.15 8.92 -12.64
C ALA A 330 14.80 9.36 -14.06
N ALA A 331 13.54 9.66 -14.34
CA ALA A 331 13.09 10.18 -15.61
C ALA A 331 13.44 11.65 -15.83
N GLY A 332 13.89 12.39 -14.82
CA GLY A 332 14.23 13.82 -14.91
C GLY A 332 13.02 14.69 -15.25
N VAL A 333 11.86 14.39 -14.67
CA VAL A 333 10.62 15.17 -14.72
C VAL A 333 10.21 15.59 -13.31
N ALA A 334 9.36 16.61 -13.20
CA ALA A 334 8.79 16.96 -11.91
C ALA A 334 7.72 15.94 -11.50
N LEU A 335 7.70 15.54 -10.23
CA LEU A 335 6.58 14.75 -9.70
C LEU A 335 5.33 15.64 -9.71
N PRO A 336 4.20 15.18 -10.31
CA PRO A 336 2.95 15.92 -10.27
C PRO A 336 2.50 16.21 -8.83
N GLN A 337 1.95 17.40 -8.60
CA GLN A 337 1.43 17.79 -7.29
C GLN A 337 0.10 17.07 -7.02
N GLN A 338 -0.17 16.83 -5.75
CA GLN A 338 -1.49 16.41 -5.25
C GLN A 338 -2.51 17.51 -5.47
#